data_8f67310d6195d08a117c4e5734c0da46
#
_entry.id   8f67310d6195d08a117c4e5734c0da46
#
_cell.length_a   1.000
_cell.length_b   1.000
_cell.length_c   1.000
_cell.angle_alpha   90.00
_cell.angle_beta   90.00
_cell.angle_gamma   90.00
#
_symmetry.space_group_name_H-M   'P 1'
#
loop_
_entity.id
_entity.type
_entity.pdbx_description
1 polymer ?
#
loop_
_entity_poly.entity_id
_entity_poly.type
_entity_poly.pdbx_seq_one_letter_code
_entity_poly.pdbx_strand_id
1 'polypeptide(L)'
;MERRSLGKTGVEVPVVGLGTWLTFDLGPDRQYIADQVVETAYESGTRVFDSSPMYGRAQEVLGQAVDGRRDDVFIASKIWTPSQEQGRFQLEAQLGYFGGRVDLEQVHNIVAWEQHFAWLEHEREQDRVRFLGATHYQSSAFEELELVMRSGRIDAIQIPYNPMERDVERRILPLAEELGLGVIVMRPFAERGLLPGPDPERLESIGVSTWAEALLKWILSDRRVTCVIPATADPAHAAENAAAGEPPWLDDERRRVVEELAG
;
A
#
# COMPACT_ATOMS: atom_id res chain seq x y z
N MET A 1 -2.81 2.71 -16.77
CA MET A 1 -2.00 2.68 -15.52
C MET A 1 -0.77 1.79 -15.72
N GLU A 2 0.43 2.28 -15.40
CA GLU A 2 1.68 1.50 -15.44
C GLU A 2 1.58 0.32 -14.46
N ARG A 3 2.29 -0.78 -14.78
CA ARG A 3 2.43 -1.94 -13.91
C ARG A 3 3.92 -2.16 -13.62
N ARG A 4 4.23 -2.61 -12.42
CA ARG A 4 5.60 -2.91 -11.97
C ARG A 4 5.65 -4.26 -11.28
N SER A 5 6.80 -4.92 -11.39
CA SER A 5 7.03 -6.18 -10.70
C SER A 5 7.04 -5.97 -9.18
N LEU A 6 6.33 -6.84 -8.47
CA LEU A 6 6.40 -6.91 -7.00
C LEU A 6 7.71 -7.63 -6.63
N GLY A 7 8.81 -6.88 -6.61
CA GLY A 7 10.13 -7.44 -6.40
C GLY A 7 10.45 -8.57 -7.40
N LYS A 8 11.02 -9.65 -6.89
CA LYS A 8 11.38 -10.86 -7.65
C LYS A 8 10.29 -11.94 -7.70
N THR A 9 9.06 -11.62 -7.30
CA THR A 9 7.94 -12.60 -7.23
C THR A 9 7.44 -13.07 -8.58
N GLY A 10 7.77 -12.38 -9.67
CA GLY A 10 7.22 -12.63 -11.00
C GLY A 10 5.80 -12.10 -11.21
N VAL A 11 5.23 -11.41 -10.22
CA VAL A 11 3.90 -10.80 -10.32
C VAL A 11 4.03 -9.31 -10.59
N GLU A 12 3.28 -8.82 -11.57
CA GLU A 12 3.15 -7.40 -11.84
C GLU A 12 1.86 -6.85 -11.22
N VAL A 13 1.97 -5.69 -10.57
CA VAL A 13 0.84 -4.97 -9.98
C VAL A 13 0.74 -3.55 -10.53
N PRO A 14 -0.45 -2.94 -10.59
CA PRO A 14 -0.60 -1.52 -10.90
C PRO A 14 0.16 -0.67 -9.90
N VAL A 15 0.74 0.44 -10.37
CA VAL A 15 1.53 1.34 -9.53
C VAL A 15 0.69 2.13 -8.52
N VAL A 16 -0.63 2.20 -8.70
CA VAL A 16 -1.56 2.80 -7.74
C VAL A 16 -2.56 1.75 -7.28
N GLY A 17 -2.57 1.51 -5.98
CA GLY A 17 -3.53 0.71 -5.24
C GLY A 17 -4.50 1.58 -4.45
N LEU A 18 -5.26 0.96 -3.56
CA LEU A 18 -6.19 1.60 -2.63
C LEU A 18 -5.95 1.10 -1.20
N GLY A 19 -5.61 2.01 -0.27
CA GLY A 19 -5.59 1.74 1.16
C GLY A 19 -6.96 1.97 1.80
N THR A 20 -7.19 1.36 2.96
CA THR A 20 -8.49 1.43 3.66
C THR A 20 -8.44 2.13 5.02
N TRP A 21 -7.28 2.56 5.47
CA TRP A 21 -7.11 3.18 6.79
C TRP A 21 -7.92 4.48 6.90
N LEU A 22 -8.67 4.64 8.00
CA LEU A 22 -9.56 5.77 8.31
C LEU A 22 -10.73 5.97 7.33
N THR A 23 -10.90 5.12 6.33
CA THR A 23 -11.92 5.31 5.29
C THR A 23 -12.95 4.19 5.23
N PHE A 24 -12.56 2.94 5.56
CA PHE A 24 -13.43 1.77 5.43
C PHE A 24 -13.90 1.17 6.78
N ASP A 25 -13.68 1.85 7.90
CA ASP A 25 -14.36 1.47 9.16
C ASP A 25 -15.81 1.96 9.14
N LEU A 26 -16.63 1.29 8.32
CA LEU A 26 -18.00 1.70 8.00
C LEU A 26 -19.03 0.74 8.60
N GLY A 27 -20.13 1.28 9.10
CA GLY A 27 -21.30 0.48 9.46
C GLY A 27 -22.00 -0.12 8.22
N PRO A 28 -22.86 -1.15 8.40
CA PRO A 28 -23.55 -1.81 7.28
C PRO A 28 -24.39 -0.86 6.42
N ASP A 29 -24.94 0.18 7.04
CA ASP A 29 -25.71 1.24 6.39
C ASP A 29 -24.88 2.14 5.47
N ARG A 30 -23.55 2.08 5.57
CA ARG A 30 -22.60 2.86 4.77
C ARG A 30 -21.69 2.00 3.87
N GLN A 31 -21.95 0.70 3.76
CA GLN A 31 -21.19 -0.20 2.87
C GLN A 31 -21.11 0.32 1.45
N TYR A 32 -22.20 0.92 0.94
CA TYR A 32 -22.27 1.49 -0.41
C TYR A 32 -21.16 2.50 -0.73
N ILE A 33 -20.59 3.18 0.30
CA ILE A 33 -19.46 4.11 0.11
C ILE A 33 -18.23 3.33 -0.36
N ALA A 34 -17.92 2.22 0.33
CA ALA A 34 -16.80 1.36 -0.04
C ALA A 34 -17.02 0.71 -1.41
N ASP A 35 -18.26 0.27 -1.68
CA ASP A 35 -18.62 -0.35 -2.96
C ASP A 35 -18.37 0.62 -4.13
N GLN A 36 -18.81 1.88 -4.00
CA GLN A 36 -18.59 2.91 -5.02
C GLN A 36 -17.11 3.25 -5.20
N VAL A 37 -16.35 3.37 -4.11
CA VAL A 37 -14.91 3.67 -4.17
C VAL A 37 -14.15 2.51 -4.82
N VAL A 38 -14.43 1.27 -4.43
CA VAL A 38 -13.78 0.08 -5.00
C VAL A 38 -14.15 -0.09 -6.47
N GLU A 39 -15.44 0.10 -6.82
CA GLU A 39 -15.89 0.06 -8.22
C GLU A 39 -15.12 1.05 -9.08
N THR A 40 -15.10 2.33 -8.66
CA THR A 40 -14.41 3.40 -9.40
C THR A 40 -12.91 3.13 -9.50
N ALA A 41 -12.26 2.71 -8.41
CA ALA A 41 -10.84 2.36 -8.41
C ALA A 41 -10.56 1.19 -9.38
N TYR A 42 -11.41 0.15 -9.36
CA TYR A 42 -11.29 -1.01 -10.24
C TYR A 42 -11.44 -0.64 -11.71
N GLU A 43 -12.48 0.15 -12.07
CA GLU A 43 -12.69 0.66 -13.42
C GLU A 43 -11.55 1.55 -13.90
N SER A 44 -10.90 2.28 -12.99
CA SER A 44 -9.73 3.11 -13.27
C SER A 44 -8.40 2.32 -13.35
N GLY A 45 -8.44 0.99 -13.20
CA GLY A 45 -7.28 0.11 -13.37
C GLY A 45 -6.56 -0.28 -12.08
N THR A 46 -7.00 0.19 -10.91
CA THR A 46 -6.51 -0.29 -9.60
C THR A 46 -6.86 -1.76 -9.40
N ARG A 47 -5.89 -2.53 -8.93
CA ARG A 47 -6.05 -3.96 -8.61
C ARG A 47 -5.46 -4.35 -7.25
N VAL A 48 -4.67 -3.48 -6.62
CA VAL A 48 -4.10 -3.69 -5.29
C VAL A 48 -4.98 -3.00 -4.26
N PHE A 49 -5.44 -3.76 -3.26
CA PHE A 49 -6.25 -3.27 -2.15
C PHE A 49 -5.59 -3.67 -0.83
N ASP A 50 -5.34 -2.68 0.04
CA ASP A 50 -4.62 -2.89 1.31
C ASP A 50 -5.51 -2.60 2.51
N SER A 51 -5.52 -3.53 3.47
CA SER A 51 -6.27 -3.38 4.72
C SER A 51 -5.49 -3.94 5.91
N SER A 52 -6.08 -3.88 7.11
CA SER A 52 -5.48 -4.40 8.35
C SER A 52 -6.54 -4.69 9.39
N PRO A 53 -6.34 -5.70 10.28
CA PRO A 53 -7.24 -5.99 11.39
C PRO A 53 -7.33 -4.84 12.41
N MET A 54 -6.35 -3.94 12.45
CA MET A 54 -6.40 -2.76 13.32
C MET A 54 -7.27 -1.61 12.78
N TYR A 55 -7.82 -1.74 11.56
CA TYR A 55 -8.63 -0.67 10.93
C TYR A 55 -10.14 -0.85 11.16
N GLY A 56 -10.53 -1.37 12.34
CA GLY A 56 -11.94 -1.63 12.65
C GLY A 56 -12.53 -2.68 11.71
N ARG A 57 -13.63 -2.36 11.05
CA ARG A 57 -14.32 -3.24 10.11
C ARG A 57 -13.78 -3.22 8.68
N ALA A 58 -12.69 -2.49 8.44
CA ALA A 58 -12.23 -2.23 7.07
C ALA A 58 -11.97 -3.49 6.23
N GLN A 59 -11.50 -4.60 6.84
CA GLN A 59 -11.28 -5.86 6.13
C GLN A 59 -12.59 -6.51 5.69
N GLU A 60 -13.60 -6.55 6.57
CA GLU A 60 -14.93 -7.06 6.27
C GLU A 60 -15.59 -6.22 5.16
N VAL A 61 -15.53 -4.89 5.31
CA VAL A 61 -16.10 -3.92 4.35
C VAL A 61 -15.43 -4.04 2.97
N LEU A 62 -14.09 -4.14 2.95
CA LEU A 62 -13.35 -4.37 1.70
C LEU A 62 -13.71 -5.72 1.08
N GLY A 63 -13.79 -6.78 1.90
CA GLY A 63 -14.17 -8.12 1.42
C GLY A 63 -15.51 -8.13 0.70
N GLN A 64 -16.52 -7.43 1.24
CA GLN A 64 -17.81 -7.26 0.60
C GLN A 64 -17.72 -6.45 -0.71
N ALA A 65 -16.94 -5.36 -0.71
CA ALA A 65 -16.80 -4.49 -1.87
C ALA A 65 -16.05 -5.15 -3.06
N VAL A 66 -15.17 -6.12 -2.80
CA VAL A 66 -14.45 -6.89 -3.84
C VAL A 66 -15.12 -8.22 -4.18
N ASP A 67 -16.27 -8.52 -3.58
CA ASP A 67 -17.01 -9.76 -3.88
C ASP A 67 -17.35 -9.83 -5.37
N GLY A 68 -17.19 -11.03 -5.96
CA GLY A 68 -17.35 -11.25 -7.40
C GLY A 68 -16.14 -10.83 -8.27
N ARG A 69 -15.11 -10.17 -7.68
CA ARG A 69 -13.87 -9.75 -8.37
C ARG A 69 -12.61 -10.29 -7.72
N ARG A 70 -12.74 -11.18 -6.75
CA ARG A 70 -11.62 -11.64 -5.94
C ARG A 70 -10.47 -12.22 -6.76
N ASP A 71 -10.74 -12.85 -7.88
CA ASP A 71 -9.71 -13.43 -8.75
C ASP A 71 -8.96 -12.40 -9.60
N ASP A 72 -9.52 -11.22 -9.77
CA ASP A 72 -8.93 -10.13 -10.56
C ASP A 72 -8.16 -9.12 -9.71
N VAL A 73 -8.22 -9.23 -8.37
CA VAL A 73 -7.60 -8.27 -7.45
C VAL A 73 -6.50 -8.91 -6.62
N PHE A 74 -5.55 -8.08 -6.19
CA PHE A 74 -4.47 -8.42 -5.29
C PHE A 74 -4.77 -7.83 -3.91
N ILE A 75 -5.02 -8.68 -2.93
CA ILE A 75 -5.33 -8.28 -1.56
C ILE A 75 -4.06 -8.33 -0.72
N ALA A 76 -3.66 -7.17 -0.19
CA ALA A 76 -2.65 -7.04 0.84
C ALA A 76 -3.32 -6.88 2.20
N SER A 77 -2.95 -7.71 3.15
CA SER A 77 -3.48 -7.64 4.52
C SER A 77 -2.37 -7.74 5.56
N LYS A 78 -2.73 -7.82 6.85
CA LYS A 78 -1.73 -7.73 7.92
C LYS A 78 -2.11 -8.58 9.12
N ILE A 79 -1.09 -9.10 9.83
CA ILE A 79 -1.21 -9.62 11.20
C ILE A 79 -0.73 -8.56 12.17
N TRP A 80 -1.54 -8.21 13.15
CA TRP A 80 -1.22 -7.20 14.16
C TRP A 80 -1.55 -7.68 15.56
N THR A 81 -0.65 -8.41 16.18
CA THR A 81 -0.74 -8.89 17.56
C THR A 81 0.59 -9.55 17.96
N PRO A 82 1.01 -9.51 19.23
CA PRO A 82 2.15 -10.30 19.69
C PRO A 82 1.83 -11.79 19.91
N SER A 83 0.54 -12.19 19.89
CA SER A 83 0.09 -13.56 20.13
C SER A 83 -0.05 -14.34 18.83
N GLN A 84 0.61 -15.50 18.72
CA GLN A 84 0.43 -16.38 17.57
C GLN A 84 -1.01 -16.90 17.43
N GLU A 85 -1.66 -17.23 18.53
CA GLU A 85 -3.06 -17.69 18.52
C GLU A 85 -3.98 -16.62 17.94
N GLN A 86 -3.85 -15.38 18.42
CA GLN A 86 -4.60 -14.26 17.87
C GLN A 86 -4.24 -13.95 16.42
N GLY A 87 -2.95 -14.09 16.03
CA GLY A 87 -2.52 -13.93 14.66
C GLY A 87 -3.19 -14.93 13.72
N ARG A 88 -3.27 -16.19 14.12
CA ARG A 88 -4.01 -17.22 13.36
C ARG A 88 -5.50 -16.91 13.28
N PHE A 89 -6.11 -16.44 14.36
CA PHE A 89 -7.51 -16.01 14.35
C PHE A 89 -7.74 -14.83 13.40
N GLN A 90 -6.80 -13.84 13.34
CA GLN A 90 -6.87 -12.75 12.39
C GLN A 90 -6.79 -13.27 10.95
N LEU A 91 -5.88 -14.20 10.64
CA LEU A 91 -5.79 -14.79 9.31
C LEU A 91 -7.08 -15.55 8.92
N GLU A 92 -7.64 -16.37 9.83
CA GLU A 92 -8.89 -17.09 9.53
C GLU A 92 -10.04 -16.13 9.20
N ALA A 93 -10.16 -15.01 9.92
CA ALA A 93 -11.15 -13.98 9.61
C ALA A 93 -10.92 -13.38 8.21
N GLN A 94 -9.67 -13.06 7.88
CA GLN A 94 -9.29 -12.53 6.57
C GLN A 94 -9.61 -13.50 5.43
N LEU A 95 -9.30 -14.78 5.62
CA LEU A 95 -9.63 -15.82 4.64
C LEU A 95 -11.15 -15.90 4.42
N GLY A 96 -11.94 -15.73 5.49
CA GLY A 96 -13.39 -15.61 5.37
C GLY A 96 -13.84 -14.40 4.55
N TYR A 97 -13.20 -13.25 4.73
CA TYR A 97 -13.54 -12.03 4.00
C TYR A 97 -13.07 -12.05 2.53
N PHE A 98 -11.94 -12.72 2.26
CA PHE A 98 -11.25 -12.64 0.97
C PHE A 98 -11.27 -13.97 0.17
N GLY A 99 -12.30 -14.76 0.34
CA GLY A 99 -12.52 -15.93 -0.51
C GLY A 99 -11.46 -17.04 -0.37
N GLY A 100 -10.96 -17.25 0.86
CA GLY A 100 -10.05 -18.34 1.21
C GLY A 100 -8.57 -18.07 0.99
N ARG A 101 -8.17 -16.90 0.51
CA ARG A 101 -6.74 -16.57 0.30
C ARG A 101 -6.44 -15.09 0.52
N VAL A 102 -5.20 -14.80 0.91
CA VAL A 102 -4.60 -13.45 0.93
C VAL A 102 -3.39 -13.43 -0.02
N ASP A 103 -3.27 -12.40 -0.88
CA ASP A 103 -2.17 -12.37 -1.84
C ASP A 103 -0.86 -11.90 -1.20
N LEU A 104 -0.90 -10.92 -0.29
CA LEU A 104 0.27 -10.50 0.49
C LEU A 104 -0.13 -10.36 1.97
N GLU A 105 0.38 -11.27 2.81
CA GLU A 105 0.20 -11.17 4.25
C GLU A 105 1.43 -10.53 4.90
N GLN A 106 1.21 -9.45 5.64
CA GLN A 106 2.29 -8.64 6.19
C GLN A 106 2.30 -8.67 7.71
N VAL A 107 3.47 -8.76 8.33
CA VAL A 107 3.58 -8.52 9.77
C VAL A 107 3.56 -7.01 10.01
N HIS A 108 2.46 -6.53 10.61
CA HIS A 108 2.19 -5.12 10.83
C HIS A 108 3.09 -4.54 11.93
N ASN A 109 3.82 -3.48 11.60
CA ASN A 109 4.80 -2.84 12.49
C ASN A 109 5.83 -3.83 13.06
N ILE A 110 6.15 -4.88 12.28
CA ILE A 110 7.10 -5.96 12.63
C ILE A 110 6.86 -6.58 14.02
N VAL A 111 5.65 -6.48 14.57
CA VAL A 111 5.29 -7.01 15.90
C VAL A 111 5.45 -8.53 15.92
N ALA A 112 6.36 -9.04 16.77
CA ALA A 112 6.65 -10.46 16.93
C ALA A 112 6.92 -11.20 15.59
N TRP A 113 7.60 -10.53 14.66
CA TRP A 113 7.78 -10.97 13.28
C TRP A 113 8.41 -12.37 13.16
N GLU A 114 9.40 -12.71 13.99
CA GLU A 114 10.06 -14.03 13.97
C GLU A 114 9.04 -15.16 14.21
N GLN A 115 8.14 -14.93 15.18
CA GLN A 115 7.12 -15.91 15.55
C GLN A 115 6.02 -15.98 14.49
N HIS A 116 5.63 -14.86 13.91
CA HIS A 116 4.58 -14.85 12.89
C HIS A 116 5.06 -15.46 11.58
N PHE A 117 6.23 -15.14 11.09
CA PHE A 117 6.74 -15.76 9.87
C PHE A 117 6.92 -17.26 10.00
N ALA A 118 7.24 -17.80 11.19
CA ALA A 118 7.41 -19.24 11.38
C ALA A 118 6.16 -20.06 11.01
N TRP A 119 4.96 -19.51 11.23
CA TRP A 119 3.73 -20.20 10.84
C TRP A 119 3.12 -19.66 9.55
N LEU A 120 3.34 -18.39 9.18
CA LEU A 120 2.88 -17.84 7.91
C LEU A 120 3.54 -18.51 6.71
N GLU A 121 4.80 -18.95 6.84
CA GLU A 121 5.48 -19.77 5.81
C GLU A 121 4.74 -21.09 5.56
N HIS A 122 4.19 -21.70 6.61
CA HIS A 122 3.35 -22.89 6.45
C HIS A 122 2.01 -22.57 5.75
N GLU A 123 1.38 -21.43 6.08
CA GLU A 123 0.15 -20.97 5.40
C GLU A 123 0.40 -20.69 3.90
N ARG A 124 1.61 -20.21 3.56
CA ARG A 124 2.05 -20.05 2.18
C ARG A 124 2.19 -21.40 1.46
N GLU A 125 2.74 -22.42 2.11
CA GLU A 125 2.82 -23.79 1.57
C GLU A 125 1.43 -24.42 1.32
N GLN A 126 0.40 -23.94 2.01
CA GLN A 126 -0.98 -24.37 1.85
C GLN A 126 -1.78 -23.51 0.84
N ASP A 127 -1.13 -22.59 0.12
CA ASP A 127 -1.73 -21.66 -0.84
C ASP A 127 -2.80 -20.71 -0.21
N ARG A 128 -2.83 -20.59 1.13
CA ARG A 128 -3.74 -19.68 1.84
C ARG A 128 -3.21 -18.24 1.86
N VAL A 129 -1.90 -18.11 1.83
CA VAL A 129 -1.15 -16.86 1.68
C VAL A 129 -0.19 -17.02 0.51
N ARG A 130 -0.17 -16.05 -0.41
CA ARG A 130 0.69 -16.18 -1.59
C ARG A 130 2.09 -15.60 -1.36
N PHE A 131 2.18 -14.41 -0.78
CA PHE A 131 3.42 -13.70 -0.49
C PHE A 131 3.45 -13.21 0.95
N LEU A 132 4.65 -13.04 1.49
CA LEU A 132 4.87 -12.53 2.84
C LEU A 132 5.52 -11.15 2.79
N GLY A 133 5.14 -10.29 3.75
CA GLY A 133 5.68 -8.95 3.83
C GLY A 133 5.84 -8.44 5.26
N ALA A 134 6.44 -7.27 5.38
CA ALA A 134 6.57 -6.56 6.64
C ALA A 134 6.28 -5.07 6.47
N THR A 135 5.71 -4.44 7.49
CA THR A 135 5.43 -3.02 7.46
C THR A 135 6.00 -2.32 8.69
N HIS A 136 6.48 -1.10 8.53
CA HIS A 136 6.63 -0.18 9.65
C HIS A 136 6.49 1.27 9.21
N TYR A 137 5.80 2.09 10.04
CA TYR A 137 5.51 3.48 9.70
C TYR A 137 6.50 4.50 10.31
N GLN A 138 7.38 4.07 11.21
CA GLN A 138 8.35 4.95 11.89
C GLN A 138 9.77 4.67 11.44
N SER A 139 10.53 5.71 11.12
CA SER A 139 11.94 5.61 10.75
C SER A 139 12.82 5.07 11.89
N SER A 140 12.43 5.26 13.15
CA SER A 140 13.13 4.69 14.31
C SER A 140 13.19 3.16 14.35
N ALA A 141 12.31 2.49 13.60
CA ALA A 141 12.28 1.02 13.50
C ALA A 141 13.01 0.49 12.26
N PHE A 142 13.64 1.34 11.45
CA PHE A 142 14.27 0.89 10.21
C PHE A 142 15.46 -0.05 10.41
N GLU A 143 16.17 0.03 11.55
CA GLU A 143 17.22 -0.95 11.86
C GLU A 143 16.65 -2.36 12.05
N GLU A 144 15.50 -2.49 12.72
CA GLU A 144 14.83 -3.78 12.87
C GLU A 144 14.20 -4.22 11.54
N LEU A 145 13.60 -3.29 10.78
CA LEU A 145 13.07 -3.61 9.45
C LEU A 145 14.16 -4.15 8.51
N GLU A 146 15.38 -3.62 8.55
CA GLU A 146 16.50 -4.16 7.78
C GLU A 146 16.87 -5.60 8.18
N LEU A 147 16.78 -5.95 9.47
CA LEU A 147 16.96 -7.35 9.91
C LEU A 147 15.90 -8.25 9.29
N VAL A 148 14.64 -7.81 9.29
CA VAL A 148 13.54 -8.53 8.63
C VAL A 148 13.81 -8.68 7.13
N MET A 149 14.20 -7.61 6.44
CA MET A 149 14.50 -7.64 5.01
C MET A 149 15.64 -8.63 4.69
N ARG A 150 16.72 -8.62 5.48
CA ARG A 150 17.87 -9.52 5.31
C ARG A 150 17.59 -10.96 5.72
N SER A 151 16.50 -11.24 6.41
CA SER A 151 16.13 -12.61 6.79
C SER A 151 15.82 -13.51 5.58
N GLY A 152 15.51 -12.92 4.42
CA GLY A 152 15.14 -13.64 3.20
C GLY A 152 13.75 -14.28 3.25
N ARG A 153 12.93 -13.96 4.27
CA ARG A 153 11.61 -14.56 4.51
C ARG A 153 10.46 -13.81 3.86
N ILE A 154 10.70 -12.58 3.38
CA ILE A 154 9.68 -11.69 2.85
C ILE A 154 9.88 -11.39 1.36
N ASP A 155 8.79 -11.07 0.69
CA ASP A 155 8.73 -10.73 -0.73
C ASP A 155 8.53 -9.22 -0.93
N ALA A 156 7.95 -8.52 0.05
CA ALA A 156 7.66 -7.09 -0.03
C ALA A 156 7.76 -6.39 1.33
N ILE A 157 7.98 -5.08 1.28
CA ILE A 157 7.88 -4.18 2.44
C ILE A 157 6.82 -3.11 2.18
N GLN A 158 6.23 -2.58 3.28
CA GLN A 158 5.33 -1.43 3.21
C GLN A 158 5.84 -0.34 4.15
N ILE A 159 6.14 0.83 3.60
CA ILE A 159 6.85 1.93 4.28
C ILE A 159 6.22 3.29 3.95
N PRO A 160 6.34 4.31 4.83
CA PRO A 160 5.98 5.67 4.49
C PRO A 160 7.02 6.25 3.52
N TYR A 161 6.54 6.97 2.52
CA TYR A 161 7.39 7.75 1.62
C TYR A 161 6.58 8.86 0.96
N ASN A 162 7.00 10.09 1.18
CA ASN A 162 6.43 11.29 0.57
C ASN A 162 7.48 12.43 0.67
N PRO A 163 7.26 13.60 0.07
CA PRO A 163 8.25 14.68 0.08
C PRO A 163 8.76 15.12 1.46
N MET A 164 7.97 14.92 2.53
CA MET A 164 8.35 15.25 3.91
C MET A 164 8.94 14.07 4.69
N GLU A 165 8.70 12.82 4.27
CA GLU A 165 9.18 11.59 4.93
C GLU A 165 10.09 10.83 3.98
N ARG A 166 11.38 11.17 3.94
CA ARG A 166 12.37 10.67 2.96
C ARG A 166 13.46 9.79 3.55
N ASP A 167 13.39 9.44 4.81
CA ASP A 167 14.44 8.65 5.50
C ASP A 167 14.69 7.30 4.82
N VAL A 168 13.68 6.74 4.17
CA VAL A 168 13.75 5.47 3.43
C VAL A 168 14.74 5.52 2.26
N GLU A 169 15.01 6.70 1.68
CA GLU A 169 15.90 6.86 0.52
C GLU A 169 17.34 6.47 0.82
N ARG A 170 17.76 6.59 2.09
CA ARG A 170 19.16 6.39 2.50
C ARG A 170 19.55 4.92 2.62
N ARG A 171 18.63 4.08 3.11
CA ARG A 171 18.96 2.69 3.48
C ARG A 171 17.90 1.70 3.00
N ILE A 172 16.62 1.97 3.21
CA ILE A 172 15.54 1.00 2.99
C ILE A 172 15.30 0.76 1.51
N LEU A 173 15.14 1.81 0.70
CA LEU A 173 14.94 1.67 -0.74
C LEU A 173 16.14 1.03 -1.45
N PRO A 174 17.41 1.43 -1.19
CA PRO A 174 18.57 0.73 -1.73
C PRO A 174 18.65 -0.74 -1.34
N LEU A 175 18.33 -1.06 -0.08
CA LEU A 175 18.33 -2.45 0.40
C LEU A 175 17.20 -3.28 -0.24
N ALA A 176 16.01 -2.69 -0.42
CA ALA A 176 14.91 -3.37 -1.10
C ALA A 176 15.28 -3.71 -2.55
N GLU A 177 15.93 -2.78 -3.25
CA GLU A 177 16.44 -3.01 -4.61
C GLU A 177 17.51 -4.12 -4.64
N GLU A 178 18.50 -4.07 -3.73
CA GLU A 178 19.56 -5.09 -3.60
C GLU A 178 18.97 -6.50 -3.39
N LEU A 179 17.96 -6.60 -2.52
CA LEU A 179 17.33 -7.87 -2.15
C LEU A 179 16.23 -8.31 -3.13
N GLY A 180 15.81 -7.43 -4.05
CA GLY A 180 14.71 -7.68 -4.99
C GLY A 180 13.36 -7.76 -4.30
N LEU A 181 13.10 -6.92 -3.29
CA LEU A 181 11.82 -6.85 -2.59
C LEU A 181 10.87 -5.86 -3.28
N GLY A 182 9.58 -6.18 -3.28
CA GLY A 182 8.54 -5.23 -3.66
C GLY A 182 8.43 -4.11 -2.61
N VAL A 183 8.19 -2.88 -3.07
CA VAL A 183 8.02 -1.72 -2.18
C VAL A 183 6.63 -1.14 -2.36
N ILE A 184 5.82 -1.23 -1.31
CA ILE A 184 4.51 -0.60 -1.22
C ILE A 184 4.66 0.67 -0.37
N VAL A 185 4.16 1.79 -0.88
CA VAL A 185 4.25 3.08 -0.18
C VAL A 185 2.91 3.41 0.46
N MET A 186 2.92 3.58 1.77
CA MET A 186 1.83 4.14 2.56
C MET A 186 2.06 5.64 2.86
N ARG A 187 1.02 6.34 3.35
CA ARG A 187 1.05 7.77 3.73
C ARG A 187 1.53 8.72 2.63
N PRO A 188 1.07 8.56 1.38
CA PRO A 188 1.54 9.42 0.29
C PRO A 188 1.24 10.91 0.52
N PHE A 189 0.24 11.22 1.37
CA PHE A 189 -0.20 12.57 1.71
C PHE A 189 0.14 12.99 3.14
N ALA A 190 1.13 12.32 3.78
CA ALA A 190 1.55 12.58 5.17
C ALA A 190 0.35 12.66 6.14
N GLU A 191 -0.57 11.67 6.09
CA GLU A 191 -1.81 11.65 6.89
C GLU A 191 -2.66 12.93 6.72
N ARG A 192 -2.71 13.50 5.52
CA ARG A 192 -3.32 14.78 5.13
C ARG A 192 -2.49 16.02 5.50
N GLY A 193 -1.29 15.86 6.08
CA GLY A 193 -0.40 16.99 6.40
C GLY A 193 0.06 17.76 5.16
N LEU A 194 0.02 17.13 3.99
CA LEU A 194 0.31 17.75 2.70
C LEU A 194 -0.95 18.30 1.98
N LEU A 195 -2.13 18.22 2.59
CA LEU A 195 -3.38 18.70 2.01
C LEU A 195 -3.99 19.84 2.86
N PRO A 196 -4.67 20.84 2.24
CA PRO A 196 -4.76 21.07 0.79
C PRO A 196 -3.42 21.51 0.21
N GLY A 197 -3.17 21.37 -1.04
CA GLY A 197 -1.93 21.75 -1.70
C GLY A 197 -1.80 23.26 -1.98
N PRO A 198 -0.79 23.63 -2.78
CA PRO A 198 -0.58 24.99 -3.26
C PRO A 198 -1.66 25.42 -4.25
N ASP A 199 -1.64 26.70 -4.61
CA ASP A 199 -2.53 27.23 -5.65
C ASP A 199 -2.34 26.46 -6.97
N PRO A 200 -3.43 26.17 -7.71
CA PRO A 200 -3.37 25.37 -8.96
C PRO A 200 -2.41 25.93 -10.01
N GLU A 201 -2.25 27.25 -10.09
CA GLU A 201 -1.31 27.91 -11.03
C GLU A 201 0.14 27.41 -10.83
N ARG A 202 0.52 27.04 -9.63
CA ARG A 202 1.86 26.50 -9.33
C ARG A 202 2.08 25.07 -9.85
N LEU A 203 1.01 24.35 -10.16
CA LEU A 203 1.06 22.99 -10.68
C LEU A 203 1.38 22.93 -12.18
N GLU A 204 1.15 24.03 -12.92
CA GLU A 204 1.42 24.11 -14.37
C GLU A 204 2.89 23.81 -14.69
N SER A 205 3.82 24.32 -13.86
CA SER A 205 5.27 24.08 -14.06
C SER A 205 5.67 22.61 -13.86
N ILE A 206 4.87 21.85 -13.11
CA ILE A 206 5.08 20.41 -12.87
C ILE A 206 4.42 19.59 -13.99
N GLY A 207 3.42 20.16 -14.67
CA GLY A 207 2.67 19.50 -15.73
C GLY A 207 1.65 18.48 -15.20
N VAL A 208 1.04 18.78 -14.07
CA VAL A 208 -0.01 17.97 -13.41
C VAL A 208 -1.27 18.82 -13.16
N SER A 209 -2.41 18.15 -12.99
CA SER A 209 -3.71 18.82 -12.81
C SER A 209 -4.05 19.09 -11.36
N THR A 210 -3.56 18.24 -10.44
CA THR A 210 -3.88 18.33 -9.01
C THR A 210 -2.65 18.11 -8.14
N TRP A 211 -2.73 18.58 -6.90
CA TRP A 211 -1.66 18.37 -5.93
C TRP A 211 -1.53 16.89 -5.53
N ALA A 212 -2.63 16.18 -5.44
CA ALA A 212 -2.61 14.74 -5.18
C ALA A 212 -1.88 13.99 -6.29
N GLU A 213 -2.11 14.34 -7.56
CA GLU A 213 -1.38 13.82 -8.70
C GLU A 213 0.12 14.12 -8.59
N ALA A 214 0.51 15.37 -8.24
CA ALA A 214 1.91 15.76 -8.06
C ALA A 214 2.60 14.88 -7.01
N LEU A 215 1.98 14.69 -5.85
CA LEU A 215 2.53 13.89 -4.76
C LEU A 215 2.68 12.41 -5.14
N LEU A 216 1.66 11.83 -5.77
CA LEU A 216 1.71 10.43 -6.21
C LEU A 216 2.75 10.22 -7.32
N LYS A 217 2.83 11.11 -8.31
CA LYS A 217 3.87 11.07 -9.35
C LYS A 217 5.26 11.28 -8.78
N TRP A 218 5.42 12.14 -7.77
CA TRP A 218 6.70 12.32 -7.07
C TRP A 218 7.20 11.00 -6.48
N ILE A 219 6.34 10.26 -5.79
CA ILE A 219 6.64 8.94 -5.22
C ILE A 219 6.97 7.94 -6.33
N LEU A 220 6.12 7.84 -7.34
CA LEU A 220 6.22 6.86 -8.43
C LEU A 220 7.37 7.15 -9.41
N SER A 221 7.93 8.37 -9.39
CA SER A 221 9.14 8.70 -10.14
C SER A 221 10.38 7.99 -9.60
N ASP A 222 10.36 7.54 -8.35
CA ASP A 222 11.36 6.60 -7.83
C ASP A 222 11.02 5.17 -8.31
N ARG A 223 11.87 4.63 -9.19
CA ARG A 223 11.64 3.33 -9.82
C ARG A 223 11.74 2.14 -8.86
N ARG A 224 12.28 2.35 -7.66
CA ARG A 224 12.32 1.33 -6.59
C ARG A 224 10.96 1.12 -5.94
N VAL A 225 10.03 2.08 -6.09
CA VAL A 225 8.66 1.96 -5.60
C VAL A 225 7.84 1.10 -6.57
N THR A 226 7.21 0.04 -6.05
CA THR A 226 6.33 -0.84 -6.82
C THR A 226 4.93 -0.27 -6.92
N CYS A 227 4.33 0.11 -5.78
CA CYS A 227 2.94 0.56 -5.70
C CYS A 227 2.78 1.58 -4.57
N VAL A 228 1.89 2.57 -4.76
CA VAL A 228 1.45 3.49 -3.72
C VAL A 228 -0.03 3.22 -3.40
N ILE A 229 -0.41 3.31 -2.10
CA ILE A 229 -1.75 2.96 -1.62
C ILE A 229 -2.45 4.13 -0.92
N PRO A 230 -2.84 5.20 -1.64
CA PRO A 230 -3.66 6.26 -1.07
C PRO A 230 -5.00 5.72 -0.58
N ALA A 231 -5.51 6.25 0.55
CA ALA A 231 -6.82 5.89 1.08
C ALA A 231 -7.82 7.03 0.86
N THR A 232 -9.03 6.69 0.45
CA THR A 232 -10.13 7.64 0.26
C THR A 232 -11.49 7.00 0.51
N ALA A 233 -12.48 7.81 0.88
CA ALA A 233 -13.90 7.47 0.91
C ALA A 233 -14.70 8.17 -0.20
N ASP A 234 -14.01 8.85 -1.14
CA ASP A 234 -14.61 9.57 -2.25
C ASP A 234 -14.24 8.88 -3.57
N PRO A 235 -15.22 8.41 -4.36
CA PRO A 235 -14.98 7.80 -5.66
C PRO A 235 -14.23 8.72 -6.64
N ALA A 236 -14.49 10.04 -6.61
CA ALA A 236 -13.80 10.99 -7.49
C ALA A 236 -12.29 11.03 -7.16
N HIS A 237 -11.93 11.04 -5.87
CA HIS A 237 -10.53 10.94 -5.46
C HIS A 237 -9.90 9.60 -5.82
N ALA A 238 -10.68 8.50 -5.82
CA ALA A 238 -10.16 7.20 -6.25
C ALA A 238 -9.78 7.20 -7.74
N ALA A 239 -10.62 7.79 -8.59
CA ALA A 239 -10.34 7.95 -10.01
C ALA A 239 -9.12 8.88 -10.25
N GLU A 240 -9.05 10.01 -9.55
CA GLU A 240 -7.95 10.96 -9.61
C GLU A 240 -6.61 10.32 -9.21
N ASN A 241 -6.60 9.60 -8.08
CA ASN A 241 -5.41 8.89 -7.62
C ASN A 241 -4.95 7.84 -8.64
N ALA A 242 -5.89 7.09 -9.21
CA ALA A 242 -5.59 6.08 -10.23
C ALA A 242 -4.98 6.71 -11.51
N ALA A 243 -5.48 7.87 -11.92
CA ALA A 243 -4.96 8.60 -13.09
C ALA A 243 -3.50 9.03 -12.90
N ALA A 244 -3.05 9.31 -11.67
CA ALA A 244 -1.66 9.60 -11.36
C ALA A 244 -0.69 8.44 -11.70
N GLY A 245 -1.21 7.23 -11.87
CA GLY A 245 -0.44 6.04 -12.26
C GLY A 245 -0.07 5.95 -13.73
N GLU A 246 -0.33 6.98 -14.53
CA GLU A 246 0.05 7.07 -15.94
C GLU A 246 1.32 7.91 -16.12
N PRO A 247 2.33 7.46 -16.93
CA PRO A 247 3.45 8.32 -17.30
C PRO A 247 2.97 9.54 -18.10
N PRO A 248 3.76 10.61 -18.24
CA PRO A 248 5.17 10.69 -17.87
C PRO A 248 5.41 10.86 -16.38
N TRP A 249 6.54 10.32 -15.90
CA TRP A 249 7.02 10.52 -14.54
C TRP A 249 7.75 11.85 -14.42
N LEU A 250 7.85 12.37 -13.18
CA LEU A 250 8.57 13.61 -12.92
C LEU A 250 10.08 13.39 -13.03
N ASP A 251 10.75 14.29 -13.72
CA ASP A 251 12.20 14.41 -13.68
C ASP A 251 12.70 15.03 -12.37
N ASP A 252 14.00 15.09 -12.16
CA ASP A 252 14.60 15.60 -10.93
C ASP A 252 14.28 17.09 -10.68
N GLU A 253 14.06 17.88 -11.72
CA GLU A 253 13.72 19.29 -11.59
C GLU A 253 12.27 19.44 -11.07
N ARG A 254 11.32 18.73 -11.68
CA ARG A 254 9.93 18.73 -11.25
C ARG A 254 9.74 18.11 -9.86
N ARG A 255 10.49 17.05 -9.55
CA ARG A 255 10.50 16.50 -8.19
C ARG A 255 10.94 17.51 -7.15
N ARG A 256 11.99 18.29 -7.42
CA ARG A 256 12.44 19.38 -6.53
C ARG A 256 11.37 20.46 -6.34
N VAL A 257 10.66 20.83 -7.41
CA VAL A 257 9.53 21.78 -7.30
C VAL A 257 8.45 21.23 -6.35
N VAL A 258 8.10 19.93 -6.47
CA VAL A 258 7.13 19.30 -5.54
C VAL A 258 7.64 19.33 -4.10
N GLU A 259 8.92 19.06 -3.86
CA GLU A 259 9.55 19.13 -2.53
C GLU A 259 9.48 20.54 -1.92
N GLU A 260 9.78 21.57 -2.71
CA GLU A 260 9.70 22.98 -2.31
C GLU A 260 8.26 23.44 -2.01
N LEU A 261 7.27 22.85 -2.70
CA LEU A 261 5.86 23.14 -2.48
C LEU A 261 5.28 22.41 -1.27
N ALA A 262 5.89 21.29 -0.90
CA ALA A 262 5.47 20.46 0.22
C ALA A 262 5.94 20.96 1.58
N GLY A 263 6.99 21.75 1.65
CA GLY A 263 7.53 22.23 2.90
C GLY A 263 8.75 23.02 2.91
#